data_cd8d97cb6888bd826f516127665a30fa
#
_entry.id   cd8d97cb6888bd826f516127665a30fa
#
_cell.length_a   1.000
_cell.length_b   1.000
_cell.length_c   1.000
_cell.angle_alpha   90.00
_cell.angle_beta   90.00
_cell.angle_gamma   90.00
#
_symmetry.space_group_name_H-M   'P 1'
#
loop_
_entity.id
_entity.type
_entity.pdbx_description
1 polymer ?
#
loop_
_entity_poly.entity_id
_entity_poly.type
_entity_poly.pdbx_seq_one_letter_code
_entity_poly.pdbx_strand_id
1 'polypeptide(L)'
;MSMQKIFLFCTERSGSNLLTKLMNAHTQICGPSTKHLLNPTFRNLHRYEPLNEKKNWLQFLDDLLNLYNVDFASWNSSLTRDELIGAINCGAIDHLFHYIFDKETKSANKKICFIKEIKLYEIVPHINFFIPNAKFVYMVRDPRDMALSWKKSLIHKGGVVEAAKQWKIDQQQYLKFFHLENKKQTIELLRY
;
A
#
# COMPACT_ATOMS: atom_id res chain seq x y z
N MET A 1 2.67 21.01 -4.62
CA MET A 1 1.56 20.06 -4.91
C MET A 1 2.05 18.64 -4.60
N SER A 2 1.30 17.85 -3.84
CA SER A 2 1.62 16.43 -3.64
C SER A 2 1.38 15.65 -4.93
N MET A 3 2.21 14.62 -5.18
CA MET A 3 2.06 13.76 -6.35
C MET A 3 0.81 12.88 -6.25
N GLN A 4 0.24 12.48 -7.39
CA GLN A 4 -0.89 11.57 -7.42
C GLN A 4 -0.49 10.20 -6.85
N LYS A 5 -1.32 9.64 -5.97
CA LYS A 5 -1.18 8.27 -5.44
C LYS A 5 -2.29 7.40 -5.99
N ILE A 6 -1.93 6.22 -6.46
CA ILE A 6 -2.86 5.17 -6.93
C ILE A 6 -2.63 3.93 -6.09
N PHE A 7 -3.66 3.41 -5.47
CA PHE A 7 -3.60 2.21 -4.62
C PHE A 7 -4.21 1.00 -5.32
N LEU A 8 -3.59 -0.15 -5.19
CA LEU A 8 -4.03 -1.40 -5.80
C LEU A 8 -4.82 -2.27 -4.82
N PHE A 9 -6.12 -2.46 -5.08
CA PHE A 9 -6.94 -3.49 -4.47
C PHE A 9 -6.72 -4.82 -5.20
N CYS A 10 -6.22 -5.81 -4.51
CA CYS A 10 -5.98 -7.13 -5.09
C CYS A 10 -5.89 -8.21 -4.01
N THR A 11 -6.31 -9.41 -4.34
CA THR A 11 -5.99 -10.60 -3.55
C THR A 11 -4.54 -11.01 -3.83
N GLU A 12 -3.89 -11.63 -2.86
CA GLU A 12 -2.58 -12.24 -3.08
C GLU A 12 -2.65 -13.28 -4.21
N ARG A 13 -1.58 -13.46 -4.95
CA ARG A 13 -1.48 -14.35 -6.13
C ARG A 13 -2.35 -13.96 -7.33
N SER A 14 -2.93 -12.76 -7.34
CA SER A 14 -3.72 -12.25 -8.46
C SER A 14 -2.90 -11.68 -9.63
N GLY A 15 -1.56 -11.71 -9.55
CA GLY A 15 -0.68 -11.09 -10.57
C GLY A 15 -0.30 -9.64 -10.24
N SER A 16 -0.59 -9.18 -9.04
CA SER A 16 -0.33 -7.81 -8.58
C SER A 16 1.14 -7.38 -8.68
N ASN A 17 2.09 -8.31 -8.47
CA ASN A 17 3.52 -8.02 -8.67
C ASN A 17 3.85 -7.75 -10.14
N LEU A 18 3.23 -8.47 -11.08
CA LEU A 18 3.38 -8.22 -12.51
C LEU A 18 2.84 -6.83 -12.87
N LEU A 19 1.62 -6.53 -12.41
CA LEU A 19 1.01 -5.21 -12.64
C LEU A 19 1.89 -4.09 -12.07
N THR A 20 2.41 -4.25 -10.85
CA THR A 20 3.33 -3.26 -10.25
C THR A 20 4.57 -3.03 -11.11
N LYS A 21 5.18 -4.11 -11.66
CA LYS A 21 6.33 -4.01 -12.58
C LYS A 21 5.96 -3.32 -13.90
N LEU A 22 4.80 -3.63 -14.47
CA LEU A 22 4.30 -2.97 -15.68
C LEU A 22 4.05 -1.48 -15.44
N MET A 23 3.41 -1.12 -14.33
CA MET A 23 3.24 0.27 -13.93
C MET A 23 4.59 0.97 -13.73
N ASN A 24 5.55 0.29 -13.10
CA ASN A 24 6.90 0.87 -12.93
C ASN A 24 7.66 1.02 -14.26
N ALA A 25 7.36 0.25 -15.29
CA ALA A 25 7.95 0.43 -16.63
C ALA A 25 7.40 1.65 -17.38
N HIS A 26 6.25 2.20 -16.96
CA HIS A 26 5.66 3.41 -17.55
C HIS A 26 6.52 4.64 -17.25
N THR A 27 6.64 5.56 -18.20
CA THR A 27 7.52 6.73 -18.10
C THR A 27 7.15 7.70 -16.97
N GLN A 28 5.89 7.73 -16.54
CA GLN A 28 5.39 8.67 -15.52
C GLN A 28 5.00 8.01 -14.19
N ILE A 29 4.91 6.67 -14.12
CA ILE A 29 4.40 5.95 -12.96
C ILE A 29 5.55 5.24 -12.23
N CYS A 30 5.75 5.56 -10.95
CA CYS A 30 6.60 4.83 -10.03
C CYS A 30 5.78 3.72 -9.37
N GLY A 31 6.11 2.47 -9.64
CA GLY A 31 5.53 1.28 -8.98
C GLY A 31 6.60 0.59 -8.14
N PRO A 32 6.91 1.09 -6.95
CA PRO A 32 7.96 0.52 -6.12
C PRO A 32 7.59 -0.89 -5.62
N SER A 33 8.60 -1.68 -5.29
CA SER A 33 8.41 -2.98 -4.64
C SER A 33 7.64 -2.81 -3.33
N THR A 34 6.74 -3.75 -3.03
CA THR A 34 5.89 -3.66 -1.82
C THR A 34 6.72 -3.80 -0.55
N LYS A 35 6.75 -2.79 0.28
CA LYS A 35 7.41 -2.79 1.61
C LYS A 35 6.44 -3.07 2.77
N HIS A 36 5.15 -3.20 2.50
CA HIS A 36 4.12 -3.38 3.52
C HIS A 36 4.16 -2.30 4.63
N LEU A 37 4.29 -1.04 4.22
CA LEU A 37 4.41 0.07 5.18
C LEU A 37 3.07 0.47 5.79
N LEU A 38 2.00 0.45 5.00
CA LEU A 38 0.73 1.06 5.41
C LEU A 38 -0.06 0.16 6.35
N ASN A 39 -0.27 -1.10 5.98
CA ASN A 39 -1.15 -1.99 6.75
C ASN A 39 -0.61 -2.21 8.18
N PRO A 40 0.66 -2.62 8.41
CA PRO A 40 1.20 -2.75 9.77
C PRO A 40 1.17 -1.43 10.54
N THR A 41 1.47 -0.31 9.89
CA THR A 41 1.49 1.00 10.55
C THR A 41 0.11 1.40 11.04
N PHE A 42 -0.89 1.42 10.17
CA PHE A 42 -2.24 1.86 10.56
C PHE A 42 -2.92 0.90 11.55
N ARG A 43 -2.68 -0.40 11.46
CA ARG A 43 -3.19 -1.36 12.46
C ARG A 43 -2.60 -1.18 13.84
N ASN A 44 -1.39 -0.66 13.96
CA ASN A 44 -0.68 -0.48 15.23
C ASN A 44 -0.56 0.99 15.66
N LEU A 45 -1.13 1.93 14.91
CA LEU A 45 -0.99 3.36 15.17
C LEU A 45 -1.42 3.75 16.59
N HIS A 46 -2.47 3.12 17.11
CA HIS A 46 -3.00 3.33 18.47
C HIS A 46 -1.97 3.07 19.59
N ARG A 47 -0.90 2.31 19.31
CA ARG A 47 0.15 2.01 20.30
C ARG A 47 1.09 3.17 20.58
N TYR A 48 1.09 4.18 19.69
CA TYR A 48 1.96 5.34 19.77
C TYR A 48 1.20 6.61 20.21
N GLU A 49 -0.08 6.49 20.50
CA GLU A 49 -0.86 7.65 20.94
C GLU A 49 -0.52 8.10 22.38
N PRO A 50 -0.53 9.39 22.64
CA PRO A 50 -0.79 10.48 21.69
C PRO A 50 0.44 10.81 20.82
N LEU A 51 0.25 10.85 19.49
CA LEU A 51 1.33 11.07 18.51
C LEU A 51 1.94 12.48 18.53
N ASN A 52 1.29 13.44 19.16
CA ASN A 52 1.82 14.80 19.36
C ASN A 52 2.89 14.86 20.47
N GLU A 53 3.04 13.81 21.27
CA GLU A 53 4.14 13.68 22.21
C GLU A 53 5.43 13.25 21.51
N LYS A 54 6.49 14.03 21.68
CA LYS A 54 7.78 13.80 21.00
C LYS A 54 8.33 12.38 21.21
N LYS A 55 8.21 11.82 22.41
CA LYS A 55 8.69 10.48 22.72
C LYS A 55 7.97 9.42 21.87
N ASN A 56 6.66 9.47 21.83
CA ASN A 56 5.82 8.52 21.10
C ASN A 56 6.04 8.65 19.59
N TRP A 57 6.13 9.89 19.09
CA TRP A 57 6.44 10.17 17.70
C TRP A 57 7.79 9.61 17.26
N LEU A 58 8.84 9.80 18.07
CA LEU A 58 10.17 9.29 17.77
C LEU A 58 10.19 7.77 17.73
N GLN A 59 9.54 7.10 18.68
CA GLN A 59 9.41 5.64 18.66
C GLN A 59 8.65 5.16 17.43
N PHE A 60 7.55 5.83 17.07
CA PHE A 60 6.81 5.53 15.85
C PHE A 60 7.67 5.65 14.60
N LEU A 61 8.48 6.71 14.48
CA LEU A 61 9.39 6.90 13.35
C LEU A 61 10.47 5.81 13.29
N ASP A 62 11.03 5.40 14.43
CA ASP A 62 12.02 4.34 14.49
C ASP A 62 11.43 3.00 14.00
N ASP A 63 10.23 2.63 14.45
CA ASP A 63 9.57 1.41 14.03
C ASP A 63 9.15 1.47 12.55
N LEU A 64 8.70 2.62 12.07
CA LEU A 64 8.41 2.83 10.65
C LEU A 64 9.66 2.69 9.78
N LEU A 65 10.80 3.25 10.22
CA LEU A 65 12.08 3.12 9.52
C LEU A 65 12.58 1.67 9.50
N ASN A 66 12.36 0.91 10.56
CA ASN A 66 12.65 -0.53 10.58
C ASN A 66 11.83 -1.27 9.52
N LEU A 67 10.54 -0.97 9.35
CA LEU A 67 9.73 -1.51 8.26
C LEU A 67 10.21 -1.03 6.89
N TYR A 68 10.60 0.24 6.78
CA TYR A 68 11.07 0.81 5.52
C TYR A 68 12.40 0.17 5.06
N ASN A 69 13.30 -0.15 5.98
CA ASN A 69 14.65 -0.65 5.69
C ASN A 69 14.73 -2.18 5.54
N VAL A 70 13.59 -2.89 5.45
CA VAL A 70 13.60 -4.35 5.21
C VAL A 70 14.18 -4.70 3.83
N ASP A 71 15.00 -5.74 3.77
CA ASP A 71 15.80 -6.09 2.58
C ASP A 71 15.01 -6.72 1.43
N PHE A 72 13.80 -7.23 1.69
CA PHE A 72 13.02 -7.94 0.67
C PHE A 72 12.41 -7.04 -0.43
N ALA A 73 12.46 -5.72 -0.24
CA ALA A 73 11.95 -4.75 -1.20
C ALA A 73 12.86 -3.54 -1.29
N SER A 74 13.37 -3.26 -2.49
CA SER A 74 14.22 -2.08 -2.74
C SER A 74 13.39 -0.93 -3.31
N TRP A 75 13.66 0.27 -2.79
CA TRP A 75 13.18 1.54 -3.32
C TRP A 75 14.37 2.37 -3.80
N ASN A 76 14.11 3.37 -4.66
CA ASN A 76 15.15 4.29 -5.14
C ASN A 76 15.53 5.33 -4.10
N SER A 77 14.63 5.60 -3.17
CA SER A 77 14.86 6.54 -2.07
C SER A 77 15.35 5.83 -0.81
N SER A 78 16.14 6.55 -0.02
CA SER A 78 16.47 6.20 1.37
C SER A 78 15.79 7.19 2.32
N LEU A 79 15.54 6.76 3.55
CA LEU A 79 14.99 7.60 4.61
C LEU A 79 15.88 7.50 5.84
N THR A 80 16.09 8.64 6.50
CA THR A 80 16.76 8.72 7.78
C THR A 80 15.84 9.32 8.83
N ARG A 81 16.12 9.04 10.09
CA ARG A 81 15.37 9.59 11.22
C ARG A 81 15.45 11.10 11.27
N ASP A 82 16.65 11.65 11.13
CA ASP A 82 16.90 13.10 11.21
C ASP A 82 16.19 13.85 10.08
N GLU A 83 16.18 13.24 8.90
CA GLU A 83 15.43 13.78 7.76
C GLU A 83 13.92 13.86 8.05
N LEU A 84 13.33 12.79 8.59
CA LEU A 84 11.90 12.78 8.92
C LEU A 84 11.57 13.76 10.05
N ILE A 85 12.41 13.87 11.07
CA ILE A 85 12.25 14.85 12.15
C ILE A 85 12.32 16.27 11.62
N GLY A 86 13.22 16.54 10.67
CA GLY A 86 13.38 17.87 10.07
C GLY A 86 12.27 18.26 9.10
N ALA A 87 11.66 17.27 8.44
CA ALA A 87 10.67 17.51 7.38
C ALA A 87 9.21 17.43 7.87
N ILE A 88 8.93 16.70 8.95
CA ILE A 88 7.58 16.36 9.37
C ILE A 88 7.34 16.79 10.81
N ASN A 89 6.28 17.55 11.02
CA ASN A 89 5.84 17.93 12.36
C ASN A 89 5.39 16.71 13.16
N CYS A 90 5.63 16.73 14.46
CA CYS A 90 5.21 15.66 15.38
C CYS A 90 3.70 15.40 15.24
N GLY A 91 3.34 14.14 14.98
CA GLY A 91 1.96 13.69 14.81
C GLY A 91 1.35 13.88 13.40
N ALA A 92 2.05 14.52 12.46
CA ALA A 92 1.54 14.78 11.11
C ALA A 92 1.65 13.55 10.18
N ILE A 93 0.82 12.54 10.42
CA ILE A 93 0.81 11.26 9.68
C ILE A 93 0.53 11.44 8.19
N ASP A 94 -0.39 12.34 7.83
CA ASP A 94 -0.72 12.68 6.45
C ASP A 94 0.51 13.21 5.71
N HIS A 95 1.20 14.18 6.29
CA HIS A 95 2.43 14.74 5.72
C HIS A 95 3.53 13.68 5.61
N LEU A 96 3.64 12.77 6.60
CA LEU A 96 4.65 11.72 6.60
C LEU A 96 4.48 10.77 5.40
N PHE A 97 3.28 10.22 5.18
CA PHE A 97 3.08 9.30 4.05
C PHE A 97 3.13 10.01 2.70
N HIS A 98 2.66 11.25 2.61
CA HIS A 98 2.88 12.07 1.42
C HIS A 98 4.36 12.24 1.13
N TYR A 99 5.16 12.58 2.15
CA TYR A 99 6.60 12.77 2.01
C TYR A 99 7.31 11.49 1.53
N ILE A 100 7.04 10.35 2.16
CA ILE A 100 7.66 9.06 1.82
C ILE A 100 7.39 8.68 0.36
N PHE A 101 6.13 8.72 -0.07
CA PHE A 101 5.75 8.35 -1.44
C PHE A 101 6.20 9.38 -2.48
N ASP A 102 6.15 10.66 -2.16
CA ASP A 102 6.63 11.71 -3.05
C ASP A 102 8.15 11.63 -3.23
N LYS A 103 8.90 11.32 -2.16
CA LYS A 103 10.35 11.13 -2.23
C LYS A 103 10.71 9.96 -3.14
N GLU A 104 10.07 8.79 -2.98
CA GLU A 104 10.29 7.65 -3.85
C GLU A 104 9.96 7.97 -5.31
N THR A 105 8.84 8.63 -5.55
CA THR A 105 8.42 9.01 -6.90
C THR A 105 9.38 9.97 -7.57
N LYS A 106 9.90 10.95 -6.81
CA LYS A 106 10.93 11.89 -7.27
C LYS A 106 12.26 11.20 -7.56
N SER A 107 12.69 10.30 -6.67
CA SER A 107 13.94 9.54 -6.84
C SER A 107 13.90 8.64 -8.09
N ALA A 108 12.72 8.19 -8.49
CA ALA A 108 12.49 7.49 -9.75
C ALA A 108 12.34 8.43 -10.97
N ASN A 109 12.39 9.75 -10.79
CA ASN A 109 12.11 10.76 -11.81
C ASN A 109 10.72 10.59 -12.48
N LYS A 110 9.68 10.37 -11.66
CA LYS A 110 8.30 10.11 -12.10
C LYS A 110 7.31 11.05 -11.40
N LYS A 111 6.02 10.96 -11.77
CA LYS A 111 4.98 11.91 -11.33
C LYS A 111 3.86 11.28 -10.52
N ILE A 112 3.65 9.97 -10.66
CA ILE A 112 2.55 9.22 -10.07
C ILE A 112 3.14 8.08 -9.27
N CYS A 113 2.68 7.86 -8.04
CA CYS A 113 3.04 6.72 -7.22
C CYS A 113 1.97 5.64 -7.28
N PHE A 114 2.33 4.43 -7.74
CA PHE A 114 1.45 3.27 -7.75
C PHE A 114 1.81 2.34 -6.59
N ILE A 115 0.94 2.25 -5.60
CA ILE A 115 1.19 1.61 -4.32
C ILE A 115 0.41 0.31 -4.23
N LYS A 116 1.13 -0.78 -4.09
CA LYS A 116 0.56 -2.08 -3.76
C LYS A 116 0.69 -2.33 -2.26
N GLU A 117 -0.43 -2.72 -1.63
CA GLU A 117 -0.45 -3.18 -0.24
C GLU A 117 -1.39 -4.38 -0.11
N ILE A 118 -1.08 -5.33 0.77
CA ILE A 118 -1.96 -6.46 1.04
C ILE A 118 -3.13 -6.02 1.93
N LYS A 119 -4.28 -6.68 1.77
CA LYS A 119 -5.49 -6.42 2.58
C LYS A 119 -5.81 -4.93 2.72
N LEU A 120 -5.65 -4.20 1.63
CA LEU A 120 -5.81 -2.75 1.61
C LEU A 120 -7.19 -2.31 2.16
N TYR A 121 -8.21 -3.18 2.05
CA TYR A 121 -9.54 -2.92 2.59
C TYR A 121 -9.57 -2.65 4.11
N GLU A 122 -8.59 -3.14 4.86
CA GLU A 122 -8.51 -2.91 6.31
C GLU A 122 -8.15 -1.46 6.65
N ILE A 123 -7.50 -0.77 5.71
CA ILE A 123 -6.94 0.58 5.94
C ILE A 123 -7.51 1.65 4.99
N VAL A 124 -8.48 1.33 4.15
CA VAL A 124 -9.10 2.31 3.22
C VAL A 124 -9.61 3.56 3.94
N PRO A 125 -10.28 3.47 5.13
CA PRO A 125 -10.69 4.66 5.86
C PRO A 125 -9.52 5.59 6.20
N HIS A 126 -8.38 5.03 6.60
CA HIS A 126 -7.17 5.80 6.88
C HIS A 126 -6.59 6.43 5.60
N ILE A 127 -6.56 5.67 4.50
CA ILE A 127 -6.10 6.21 3.20
C ILE A 127 -6.99 7.39 2.78
N ASN A 128 -8.29 7.25 2.83
CA ASN A 128 -9.23 8.31 2.44
C ASN A 128 -9.13 9.55 3.36
N PHE A 129 -8.79 9.34 4.64
CA PHE A 129 -8.59 10.43 5.59
C PHE A 129 -7.27 11.15 5.38
N PHE A 130 -6.16 10.40 5.30
CA PHE A 130 -4.81 10.99 5.21
C PHE A 130 -4.37 11.32 3.77
N ILE A 131 -4.99 10.69 2.74
CA ILE A 131 -4.67 10.89 1.32
C ILE A 131 -5.98 11.09 0.54
N PRO A 132 -6.71 12.18 0.75
CA PRO A 132 -8.07 12.37 0.25
C PRO A 132 -8.21 12.36 -1.28
N ASN A 133 -7.12 12.60 -2.02
CA ASN A 133 -7.07 12.55 -3.48
C ASN A 133 -6.54 11.21 -4.01
N ALA A 134 -6.51 10.17 -3.18
CA ALA A 134 -6.10 8.83 -3.59
C ALA A 134 -7.01 8.32 -4.73
N LYS A 135 -6.41 7.64 -5.70
CA LYS A 135 -7.12 6.85 -6.70
C LYS A 135 -6.87 5.37 -6.46
N PHE A 136 -7.73 4.54 -7.01
CA PHE A 136 -7.68 3.11 -6.78
C PHE A 136 -7.76 2.34 -8.10
N VAL A 137 -7.09 1.20 -8.14
CA VAL A 137 -7.29 0.17 -9.16
C VAL A 137 -7.75 -1.08 -8.44
N TYR A 138 -8.87 -1.64 -8.86
CA TYR A 138 -9.38 -2.90 -8.33
C TYR A 138 -9.09 -4.02 -9.32
N MET A 139 -8.12 -4.88 -8.99
CA MET A 139 -7.67 -5.98 -9.82
C MET A 139 -8.33 -7.29 -9.37
N VAL A 140 -9.06 -7.91 -10.29
CA VAL A 140 -9.71 -9.21 -10.08
C VAL A 140 -9.12 -10.24 -11.02
N ARG A 141 -8.72 -11.39 -10.47
CA ARG A 141 -8.25 -12.56 -11.20
C ARG A 141 -9.23 -13.72 -11.04
N ASP A 142 -9.29 -14.61 -12.04
CA ASP A 142 -10.04 -15.87 -11.92
C ASP A 142 -9.61 -16.64 -10.65
N PRO A 143 -10.56 -16.98 -9.76
CA PRO A 143 -10.24 -17.64 -8.50
C PRO A 143 -9.56 -19.00 -8.68
N ARG A 144 -9.82 -19.70 -9.80
CA ARG A 144 -9.21 -21.00 -10.10
C ARG A 144 -7.71 -20.86 -10.36
N ASP A 145 -7.32 -19.85 -11.15
CA ASP A 145 -5.92 -19.56 -11.44
C ASP A 145 -5.18 -19.07 -10.21
N MET A 146 -5.83 -18.24 -9.40
CA MET A 146 -5.29 -17.78 -8.12
C MET A 146 -5.06 -18.97 -7.18
N ALA A 147 -6.03 -19.88 -7.06
CA ALA A 147 -5.94 -21.06 -6.20
C ALA A 147 -4.83 -22.02 -6.65
N LEU A 148 -4.66 -22.23 -7.95
CA LEU A 148 -3.54 -23.02 -8.48
C LEU A 148 -2.18 -22.38 -8.17
N SER A 149 -2.07 -21.07 -8.29
CA SER A 149 -0.86 -20.33 -7.90
C SER A 149 -0.60 -20.40 -6.39
N TRP A 150 -1.64 -20.35 -5.58
CA TRP A 150 -1.56 -20.48 -4.12
C TRP A 150 -1.05 -21.86 -3.71
N LYS A 151 -1.63 -22.93 -4.29
CA LYS A 151 -1.20 -24.32 -4.04
C LYS A 151 0.28 -24.56 -4.32
N LYS A 152 0.83 -23.89 -5.34
CA LYS A 152 2.25 -23.99 -5.71
C LYS A 152 3.17 -23.11 -4.87
N SER A 153 2.64 -22.26 -4.01
CA SER A 153 3.41 -21.32 -3.20
C SER A 153 3.97 -21.98 -1.94
N LEU A 154 5.25 -21.74 -1.66
CA LEU A 154 5.90 -22.26 -0.44
C LEU A 154 5.44 -21.53 0.83
N ILE A 155 4.95 -20.31 0.71
CA ILE A 155 4.56 -19.47 1.85
C ILE A 155 3.06 -19.53 2.18
N HIS A 156 2.22 -19.96 1.22
CA HIS A 156 0.78 -20.04 1.42
C HIS A 156 0.36 -21.46 1.78
N LYS A 157 -0.20 -21.62 2.97
CA LYS A 157 -0.68 -22.92 3.49
C LYS A 157 -2.15 -23.16 3.12
N GLY A 158 -2.62 -24.40 3.30
CA GLY A 158 -4.04 -24.77 3.15
C GLY A 158 -4.52 -24.99 1.70
N GLY A 159 -3.62 -24.89 0.71
CA GLY A 159 -3.89 -25.24 -0.69
C GLY A 159 -5.07 -24.49 -1.31
N VAL A 160 -5.83 -25.17 -2.17
CA VAL A 160 -6.93 -24.59 -2.96
C VAL A 160 -8.10 -24.13 -2.07
N VAL A 161 -8.38 -24.87 -1.00
CA VAL A 161 -9.51 -24.53 -0.10
C VAL A 161 -9.28 -23.21 0.61
N GLU A 162 -8.07 -23.02 1.18
CA GLU A 162 -7.74 -21.78 1.85
C GLU A 162 -7.64 -20.60 0.87
N ALA A 163 -7.12 -20.86 -0.33
CA ALA A 163 -7.12 -19.88 -1.40
C ALA A 163 -8.54 -19.40 -1.76
N ALA A 164 -9.50 -20.30 -1.88
CA ALA A 164 -10.89 -19.97 -2.19
C ALA A 164 -11.55 -19.14 -1.08
N LYS A 165 -11.30 -19.50 0.19
CA LYS A 165 -11.78 -18.73 1.35
C LYS A 165 -11.20 -17.32 1.35
N GLN A 166 -9.89 -17.19 1.18
CA GLN A 166 -9.23 -15.89 1.16
C GLN A 166 -9.71 -15.02 0.00
N TRP A 167 -9.84 -15.61 -1.21
CA TRP A 167 -10.39 -14.90 -2.36
C TRP A 167 -11.80 -14.37 -2.07
N LYS A 168 -12.68 -15.21 -1.53
CA LYS A 168 -14.05 -14.82 -1.19
C LYS A 168 -14.08 -13.66 -0.19
N ILE A 169 -13.28 -13.73 0.88
CA ILE A 169 -13.19 -12.69 1.90
C ILE A 169 -12.72 -11.38 1.26
N ASP A 170 -11.63 -11.42 0.52
CA ASP A 170 -11.04 -10.23 -0.11
C ASP A 170 -12.03 -9.59 -1.09
N GLN A 171 -12.67 -10.39 -1.98
CA GLN A 171 -13.63 -9.87 -2.94
C GLN A 171 -14.84 -9.23 -2.24
N GLN A 172 -15.37 -9.86 -1.18
CA GLN A 172 -16.48 -9.30 -0.41
C GLN A 172 -16.12 -7.94 0.21
N GLN A 173 -14.90 -7.79 0.72
CA GLN A 173 -14.45 -6.52 1.30
C GLN A 173 -14.17 -5.47 0.20
N TYR A 174 -13.45 -5.83 -0.85
CA TYR A 174 -13.15 -4.89 -1.94
C TYR A 174 -14.39 -4.41 -2.69
N LEU A 175 -15.39 -5.26 -2.90
CA LEU A 175 -16.64 -4.86 -3.54
C LEU A 175 -17.39 -3.79 -2.76
N LYS A 176 -17.36 -3.82 -1.42
CA LYS A 176 -17.97 -2.76 -0.61
C LYS A 176 -17.34 -1.40 -0.91
N PHE A 177 -16.01 -1.33 -0.97
CA PHE A 177 -15.29 -0.10 -1.28
C PHE A 177 -15.39 0.26 -2.77
N PHE A 178 -15.38 -0.72 -3.67
CA PHE A 178 -15.57 -0.48 -5.10
C PHE A 178 -16.86 0.28 -5.38
N HIS A 179 -17.97 -0.13 -4.80
CA HIS A 179 -19.25 0.54 -5.00
C HIS A 179 -19.27 1.98 -4.46
N LEU A 180 -18.56 2.24 -3.36
CA LEU A 180 -18.46 3.58 -2.78
C LEU A 180 -17.55 4.49 -3.61
N GLU A 181 -16.37 4.01 -3.98
CA GLU A 181 -15.37 4.80 -4.71
C GLU A 181 -15.74 4.97 -6.19
N ASN A 182 -16.44 4.00 -6.80
CA ASN A 182 -16.91 4.11 -8.17
C ASN A 182 -17.90 5.27 -8.35
N LYS A 183 -18.75 5.54 -7.35
CA LYS A 183 -19.65 6.71 -7.35
C LYS A 183 -18.89 8.03 -7.37
N LYS A 184 -17.67 8.06 -6.82
CA LYS A 184 -16.77 9.23 -6.82
C LYS A 184 -15.86 9.27 -8.05
N GLN A 185 -15.90 8.26 -8.93
CA GLN A 185 -14.99 8.10 -10.07
C GLN A 185 -13.50 8.07 -9.69
N THR A 186 -13.21 7.47 -8.53
CA THR A 186 -11.84 7.35 -8.00
C THR A 186 -11.25 5.97 -8.16
N ILE A 187 -12.00 4.99 -8.67
CA ILE A 187 -11.58 3.59 -8.81
C ILE A 187 -11.88 3.04 -10.20
N GLU A 188 -10.92 2.28 -10.73
CA GLU A 188 -11.03 1.55 -12.00
C GLU A 188 -10.94 0.05 -11.76
N LEU A 189 -11.77 -0.73 -12.48
CA LEU A 189 -11.77 -2.19 -12.43
C LEU A 189 -10.86 -2.76 -13.51
N LEU A 190 -9.89 -3.58 -13.10
CA LEU A 190 -9.02 -4.34 -13.98
C LEU A 190 -9.29 -5.84 -13.80
N ARG A 191 -9.69 -6.51 -14.88
CA ARG A 191 -9.82 -7.97 -14.93
C ARG A 191 -8.59 -8.59 -15.57
N TYR A 192 -8.04 -9.61 -14.91
CA TYR A 192 -6.81 -10.28 -15.33
C TYR A 192 -7.04 -11.80 -15.45
#